data_20335b748ef388ffde662f57b8b70d6f
#
_entry.id   20335b748ef388ffde662f57b8b70d6f
#
_cell.length_a   1.000
_cell.length_b   1.000
_cell.length_c   1.000
_cell.angle_alpha   90.00
_cell.angle_beta   90.00
_cell.angle_gamma   90.00
#
_symmetry.space_group_name_H-M   'P 1'
#
loop_
_entity.id
_entity.type
_entity.pdbx_description
1 polymer ?
#
loop_
_entity_poly.entity_id
_entity_poly.type
_entity_poly.pdbx_seq_one_letter_code
_entity_poly.pdbx_strand_id
1 'polypeptide(L)' 'MNSEYFINILLLMLTAVLVENYIFSK' A
#
# COMPACT_ATOMS: atom_id res chain seq x y z
N MET A 1 -12.18 13.27 -14.16
CA MET A 1 -11.92 12.46 -12.99
C MET A 1 -10.45 12.40 -12.65
N ASN A 2 -10.14 12.59 -11.40
CA ASN A 2 -8.76 12.68 -10.97
C ASN A 2 -8.31 11.33 -10.43
N SER A 3 -7.49 10.60 -11.18
CA SER A 3 -7.02 9.29 -10.77
C SER A 3 -5.88 9.37 -9.74
N GLU A 4 -5.48 10.58 -9.41
CA GLU A 4 -4.38 10.79 -8.47
C GLU A 4 -4.70 10.22 -7.08
N TYR A 5 -5.91 10.46 -6.60
CA TYR A 5 -6.31 9.91 -5.32
C TYR A 5 -6.38 8.40 -5.35
N PHE A 6 -6.86 7.85 -6.43
CA PHE A 6 -6.96 6.41 -6.58
C PHE A 6 -5.58 5.76 -6.52
N ILE A 7 -4.63 6.33 -7.24
CA ILE A 7 -3.27 5.82 -7.26
C ILE A 7 -2.63 5.92 -5.87
N ASN A 8 -2.87 7.03 -5.19
CA ASN A 8 -2.32 7.22 -3.84
C ASN A 8 -2.85 6.17 -2.87
N ILE A 9 -4.13 5.84 -2.97
CA ILE A 9 -4.73 4.82 -2.12
C ILE A 9 -4.11 3.46 -2.41
N LEU A 10 -3.92 3.14 -3.68
CA LEU A 10 -3.29 1.87 -4.06
C LEU A 10 -1.86 1.77 -3.53
N LEU A 11 -1.11 2.87 -3.61
CA LEU A 11 0.25 2.88 -3.10
C LEU A 11 0.28 2.70 -1.59
N LEU A 12 -0.66 3.32 -0.89
CA LEU A 12 -0.76 3.16 0.55
C LEU A 12 -1.06 1.72 0.92
N MET A 13 -1.98 1.10 0.20
CA MET A 13 -2.32 -0.30 0.44
C MET A 13 -1.13 -1.22 0.20
N LEU A 14 -0.42 -0.99 -0.89
CA LEU A 14 0.76 -1.78 -1.21
C LEU A 14 1.82 -1.66 -0.13
N THR A 15 2.05 -0.43 0.33
CA THR A 15 3.03 -0.19 1.39
C THR A 15 2.64 -0.93 2.67
N ALA A 16 1.36 -0.89 3.03
CA ALA A 16 0.88 -1.56 4.23
C ALA A 16 1.09 -3.07 4.15
N VAL A 17 0.82 -3.65 2.98
CA VAL A 17 1.01 -5.09 2.77
C VAL A 17 2.48 -5.45 2.91
N LEU A 18 3.36 -4.66 2.34
CA LEU A 18 4.80 -4.94 2.40
C LEU A 18 5.32 -4.88 3.82
N VAL A 19 4.86 -3.91 4.60
CA VAL A 19 5.28 -3.77 5.99
C VAL A 19 4.79 -4.96 6.82
N GLU A 20 3.53 -5.34 6.64
CA GLU A 20 2.97 -6.47 7.37
C GLU A 20 3.67 -7.78 7.00
N ASN A 21 3.97 -7.96 5.72
CA ASN A 21 4.72 -9.13 5.28
C ASN A 21 6.08 -9.21 5.97
N TYR A 22 6.74 -8.07 6.07
CA TYR A 22 8.04 -8.01 6.71
C TYR A 22 7.96 -8.44 8.18
N ILE A 23 6.93 -7.96 8.87
CA ILE A 23 6.74 -8.26 10.28
C ILE A 23 6.43 -9.75 10.47
N PHE A 24 5.58 -10.30 9.63
CA PHE A 24 5.17 -11.71 9.74
C PHE A 24 6.26 -12.67 9.31
N SER A 25 7.23 -12.22 8.56
CA SER A 25 8.28 -13.11 8.09
C SER A 25 9.35 -13.37 9.16
N LYS A 26 9.22 -12.74 10.28
CA LYS A 26 10.11 -12.98 11.41
C LYS A 26 9.85 -14.29 12.11
#